data_af0453d66537cd9e4e321a2ad794b983
#
_entry.id   af0453d66537cd9e4e321a2ad794b983
#
_cell.length_a   1.000
_cell.length_b   1.000
_cell.length_c   1.000
_cell.angle_alpha   90.00
_cell.angle_beta   90.00
_cell.angle_gamma   90.00
#
_symmetry.space_group_name_H-M   'P 1'
#
loop_
_entity.id
_entity.type
_entity.pdbx_description
1 polymer ?
#
loop_
_entity_poly.entity_id
_entity_poly.type
_entity_poly.pdbx_seq_one_letter_code
_entity_poly.pdbx_strand_id
1 'polypeptide(L)'
;ISFKKYDSAIFLWGNSFQILLSAFCVLGFAVLLYLVLRLVYFGLEHVELPAEQGKKHLQMVGFFVIAFSWLFWILLNYPGTTSGDGLVQLKQFLGEQDWGAAHPPFSSAIMGICFVLGRTIADANFGFFLYCLLQTLVGAYAFSLSMKKLQELGISWKWCAVGILFFALTPFWGTYAQWFEKDLLLSLIHISEPTRHSLI
;
A
#
# COMPACT_ATOMS: atom_id res chain seq x y z
N ILE A 1 -4.37 13.46 -18.02
CA ILE A 1 -4.69 13.93 -19.39
C ILE A 1 -5.82 14.98 -19.35
N SER A 2 -6.92 14.76 -18.62
CA SER A 2 -8.04 15.71 -18.53
C SER A 2 -7.65 17.03 -17.86
N PHE A 3 -6.83 17.00 -16.81
CA PHE A 3 -6.34 18.19 -16.13
C PHE A 3 -5.51 19.10 -17.04
N LYS A 4 -4.65 18.50 -17.87
CA LYS A 4 -3.78 19.23 -18.80
C LYS A 4 -4.56 19.85 -19.97
N LYS A 5 -5.70 19.25 -20.36
CA LYS A 5 -6.51 19.69 -21.50
C LYS A 5 -7.62 20.66 -21.11
N TYR A 6 -8.19 20.50 -19.90
CA TYR A 6 -9.39 21.22 -19.47
C TYR A 6 -9.21 22.00 -18.18
N ASP A 7 -7.98 22.04 -17.64
CA ASP A 7 -7.63 22.67 -16.35
C ASP A 7 -8.51 22.21 -15.17
N SER A 8 -8.97 20.96 -15.25
CA SER A 8 -9.87 20.39 -14.25
C SER A 8 -10.01 18.87 -14.40
N ALA A 9 -10.53 18.20 -13.37
CA ALA A 9 -10.87 16.79 -13.41
C ALA A 9 -12.04 16.52 -14.40
N ILE A 10 -12.16 15.28 -14.87
CA ILE A 10 -13.22 14.84 -15.81
C ILE A 10 -14.63 15.19 -15.31
N PHE A 11 -14.83 15.33 -14.00
CA PHE A 11 -16.11 15.67 -13.36
C PHE A 11 -16.33 17.18 -13.25
N LEU A 12 -16.32 17.90 -14.35
CA LEU A 12 -16.67 19.29 -14.37
C LEU A 12 -18.17 19.50 -14.55
N TRP A 13 -18.71 20.25 -13.63
CA TRP A 13 -20.12 20.59 -13.55
C TRP A 13 -20.52 21.79 -14.44
N GLY A 14 -19.66 22.18 -15.38
CA GLY A 14 -19.87 23.38 -16.19
C GLY A 14 -20.66 23.19 -17.48
N ASN A 15 -20.77 21.95 -18.02
CA ASN A 15 -21.46 21.69 -19.28
C ASN A 15 -22.24 20.37 -19.18
N SER A 16 -23.54 20.42 -19.49
CA SER A 16 -24.45 19.26 -19.43
C SER A 16 -23.95 18.06 -20.24
N PHE A 17 -23.30 18.31 -21.37
CA PHE A 17 -22.71 17.24 -22.18
C PHE A 17 -21.54 16.53 -21.49
N GLN A 18 -20.70 17.28 -20.77
CA GLN A 18 -19.57 16.70 -20.02
C GLN A 18 -20.04 15.91 -18.81
N ILE A 19 -21.10 16.35 -18.16
CA ILE A 19 -21.74 15.62 -17.05
C ILE A 19 -22.28 14.28 -17.55
N LEU A 20 -23.00 14.28 -18.68
CA LEU A 20 -23.51 13.09 -19.32
C LEU A 20 -22.39 12.13 -19.74
N LEU A 21 -21.33 12.62 -20.36
CA LEU A 21 -20.19 11.83 -20.77
C LEU A 21 -19.47 11.22 -19.56
N SER A 22 -19.29 11.98 -18.49
CA SER A 22 -18.68 11.52 -17.25
C SER A 22 -19.52 10.43 -16.57
N ALA A 23 -20.84 10.62 -16.52
CA ALA A 23 -21.77 9.61 -15.99
C ALA A 23 -21.72 8.32 -16.82
N PHE A 24 -21.64 8.45 -18.16
CA PHE A 24 -21.50 7.28 -19.04
C PHE A 24 -20.18 6.54 -18.85
N CYS A 25 -19.07 7.27 -18.66
CA CYS A 25 -17.75 6.67 -18.37
C CYS A 25 -17.75 5.95 -17.02
N VAL A 26 -18.34 6.54 -15.98
CA VAL A 26 -18.43 5.93 -14.65
C VAL A 26 -19.30 4.68 -14.67
N LEU A 27 -20.47 4.77 -15.31
CA LEU A 27 -21.36 3.61 -15.49
C LEU A 27 -20.68 2.49 -16.29
N GLY A 28 -20.03 2.83 -17.40
CA GLY A 28 -19.30 1.87 -18.23
C GLY A 28 -18.19 1.19 -17.45
N PHE A 29 -17.42 1.96 -16.66
CA PHE A 29 -16.37 1.41 -15.81
C PHE A 29 -16.93 0.53 -14.69
N ALA A 30 -18.04 0.94 -14.05
CA ALA A 30 -18.72 0.15 -13.02
C ALA A 30 -19.25 -1.18 -13.58
N VAL A 31 -19.86 -1.17 -14.78
CA VAL A 31 -20.31 -2.39 -15.45
C VAL A 31 -19.14 -3.29 -15.82
N LEU A 32 -18.06 -2.72 -16.36
CA LEU A 32 -16.86 -3.48 -16.70
C LEU A 32 -16.27 -4.14 -15.45
N LEU A 33 -16.13 -3.40 -14.36
CA LEU A 33 -15.63 -3.90 -13.09
C LEU A 33 -16.54 -5.02 -12.56
N TYR A 34 -17.85 -4.83 -12.59
CA TYR A 34 -18.82 -5.85 -12.19
C TYR A 34 -18.68 -7.13 -13.01
N LEU A 35 -18.54 -7.02 -14.35
CA LEU A 35 -18.37 -8.17 -15.23
C LEU A 35 -17.06 -8.90 -14.94
N VAL A 36 -15.96 -8.17 -14.74
CA VAL A 36 -14.66 -8.75 -14.37
C VAL A 36 -14.75 -9.48 -13.03
N LEU A 37 -15.33 -8.86 -12.01
CA LEU A 37 -15.52 -9.48 -10.70
C LEU A 37 -16.43 -10.72 -10.79
N ARG A 38 -17.47 -10.69 -11.60
CA ARG A 38 -18.37 -11.82 -11.81
C ARG A 38 -17.65 -12.98 -12.53
N LEU A 39 -16.81 -12.69 -13.52
CA LEU A 39 -16.01 -13.70 -14.20
C LEU A 39 -14.99 -14.34 -13.25
N VAL A 40 -14.33 -13.52 -12.42
CA VAL A 40 -13.40 -14.02 -11.39
C VAL A 40 -14.15 -14.88 -10.37
N TYR A 41 -15.29 -14.41 -9.88
CA TYR A 41 -16.13 -15.17 -8.93
C TYR A 41 -16.57 -16.52 -9.54
N PHE A 42 -17.10 -16.52 -10.76
CA PHE A 42 -17.50 -17.73 -11.47
C PHE A 42 -16.34 -18.69 -11.69
N GLY A 43 -15.16 -18.18 -12.06
CA GLY A 43 -13.95 -18.98 -12.18
C GLY A 43 -13.50 -19.58 -10.84
N LEU A 44 -13.64 -18.85 -9.75
CA LEU A 44 -13.28 -19.31 -8.41
C LEU A 44 -14.28 -20.33 -7.84
N GLU A 45 -15.58 -20.18 -8.13
CA GLU A 45 -16.63 -21.10 -7.67
C GLU A 45 -16.48 -22.51 -8.24
N HIS A 46 -15.88 -22.65 -9.42
CA HIS A 46 -15.64 -23.94 -10.07
C HIS A 46 -14.27 -24.54 -9.77
N VAL A 47 -13.42 -23.84 -9.01
CA VAL A 47 -12.13 -24.36 -8.56
C VAL A 47 -12.34 -25.13 -7.26
N GLU A 48 -12.49 -26.44 -7.36
CA GLU A 48 -12.29 -27.32 -6.20
C GLU A 48 -10.84 -27.16 -5.75
N LEU A 49 -10.64 -26.45 -4.64
CA LEU A 49 -9.31 -26.30 -4.04
C LEU A 49 -9.00 -27.59 -3.30
N PRO A 50 -8.06 -28.44 -3.80
CA PRO A 50 -7.62 -29.59 -3.02
C PRO A 50 -7.03 -29.04 -1.71
N ALA A 51 -7.38 -29.68 -0.60
CA ALA A 51 -6.80 -29.40 0.72
C ALA A 51 -5.30 -29.76 0.69
N GLU A 52 -4.51 -28.95 0.01
CA GLU A 52 -3.06 -29.13 -0.07
C GLU A 52 -2.46 -28.67 1.26
N GLN A 53 -1.71 -29.55 1.92
CA GLN A 53 -0.99 -29.20 3.15
C GLN A 53 -0.12 -27.95 2.88
N GLY A 54 -0.44 -26.86 3.55
CA GLY A 54 0.22 -25.58 3.35
C GLY A 54 1.73 -25.68 3.61
N LYS A 55 2.53 -25.01 2.77
CA LYS A 55 3.98 -24.92 3.02
C LYS A 55 4.23 -24.08 4.28
N LYS A 56 4.75 -24.72 5.32
CA LYS A 56 4.99 -24.15 6.65
C LYS A 56 5.81 -22.84 6.64
N HIS A 57 6.65 -22.65 5.64
CA HIS A 57 7.57 -21.50 5.54
C HIS A 57 7.14 -20.42 4.53
N LEU A 58 5.95 -20.53 3.93
CA LEU A 58 5.52 -19.61 2.87
C LEU A 58 5.55 -18.14 3.31
N GLN A 59 5.08 -17.86 4.52
CA GLN A 59 5.08 -16.50 5.06
C GLN A 59 6.50 -15.95 5.20
N MET A 60 7.41 -16.74 5.75
CA MET A 60 8.79 -16.30 5.99
C MET A 60 9.52 -16.06 4.65
N VAL A 61 9.39 -16.99 3.71
CA VAL A 61 9.96 -16.84 2.37
C VAL A 61 9.35 -15.62 1.66
N GLY A 62 8.02 -15.46 1.72
CA GLY A 62 7.32 -14.32 1.15
C GLY A 62 7.78 -12.99 1.72
N PHE A 63 7.94 -12.90 3.04
CA PHE A 63 8.46 -11.73 3.71
C PHE A 63 9.84 -11.32 3.16
N PHE A 64 10.78 -12.25 3.12
CA PHE A 64 12.13 -11.95 2.64
C PHE A 64 12.15 -11.60 1.15
N VAL A 65 11.39 -12.30 0.31
CA VAL A 65 11.31 -12.02 -1.13
C VAL A 65 10.77 -10.60 -1.38
N ILE A 66 9.68 -10.22 -0.72
CA ILE A 66 9.10 -8.88 -0.86
C ILE A 66 10.05 -7.83 -0.28
N ALA A 67 10.57 -8.03 0.94
CA ALA A 67 11.44 -7.08 1.61
C ALA A 67 12.73 -6.80 0.80
N PHE A 68 13.39 -7.84 0.27
CA PHE A 68 14.58 -7.67 -0.56
C PHE A 68 14.29 -6.95 -1.87
N SER A 69 13.17 -7.28 -2.52
CA SER A 69 12.77 -6.60 -3.75
C SER A 69 12.49 -5.11 -3.51
N TRP A 70 11.78 -4.77 -2.44
CA TRP A 70 11.47 -3.37 -2.13
C TRP A 70 12.67 -2.60 -1.59
N LEU A 71 13.57 -3.26 -0.86
CA LEU A 71 14.82 -2.66 -0.42
C LEU A 71 15.68 -2.17 -1.60
N PHE A 72 15.66 -2.90 -2.72
CA PHE A 72 16.34 -2.47 -3.94
C PHE A 72 15.85 -1.09 -4.41
N TRP A 73 14.53 -0.84 -4.39
CA TRP A 73 13.96 0.45 -4.77
C TRP A 73 14.35 1.58 -3.81
N ILE A 74 14.38 1.30 -2.50
CA ILE A 74 14.81 2.30 -1.50
C ILE A 74 16.28 2.66 -1.70
N LEU A 75 17.13 1.68 -1.95
CA LEU A 75 18.57 1.91 -2.17
C LEU A 75 18.84 2.69 -3.45
N LEU A 76 18.06 2.45 -4.53
CA LEU A 76 18.17 3.21 -5.77
C LEU A 76 17.79 4.69 -5.59
N ASN A 77 16.87 4.98 -4.69
CA ASN A 77 16.35 6.33 -4.47
C ASN A 77 16.68 6.86 -3.07
N TYR A 78 17.81 6.42 -2.51
CA TYR A 78 18.26 6.87 -1.19
C TYR A 78 18.28 8.39 -1.08
N PRO A 79 17.75 8.96 0.00
CA PRO A 79 17.23 8.36 1.26
C PRO A 79 15.75 7.98 1.22
N GLY A 80 15.10 8.04 0.11
CA GLY A 80 13.68 7.92 -0.13
C GLY A 80 13.11 9.17 -0.77
N THR A 81 11.83 9.13 -1.15
CA THR A 81 11.12 10.27 -1.75
C THR A 81 10.28 10.95 -0.69
N THR A 82 10.46 12.25 -0.52
CA THR A 82 9.62 13.05 0.40
C THR A 82 8.41 13.62 -0.32
N SER A 83 7.24 13.55 0.32
CA SER A 83 6.06 14.26 -0.12
C SER A 83 5.84 15.53 0.69
N GLY A 84 4.97 16.41 0.18
CA GLY A 84 4.58 17.61 0.92
C GLY A 84 3.95 17.27 2.28
N ASP A 85 3.07 16.28 2.30
CA ASP A 85 2.37 15.84 3.50
C ASP A 85 3.32 15.20 4.53
N GLY A 86 4.27 14.40 4.10
CA GLY A 86 5.28 13.80 4.97
C GLY A 86 6.16 14.86 5.64
N LEU A 87 6.57 15.88 4.89
CA LEU A 87 7.35 16.99 5.45
C LEU A 87 6.54 17.84 6.45
N VAL A 88 5.25 18.07 6.19
CA VAL A 88 4.36 18.76 7.13
C VAL A 88 4.26 17.99 8.44
N GLN A 89 4.05 16.67 8.39
CA GLN A 89 3.99 15.82 9.58
C GLN A 89 5.29 15.83 10.38
N LEU A 90 6.44 15.81 9.69
CA LEU A 90 7.74 15.91 10.34
C LEU A 90 7.92 17.25 11.04
N LYS A 91 7.55 18.37 10.38
CA LYS A 91 7.61 19.72 10.98
C LYS A 91 6.69 19.84 12.20
N GLN A 92 5.50 19.25 12.14
CA GLN A 92 4.58 19.20 13.29
C GLN A 92 5.21 18.44 14.47
N PHE A 93 5.85 17.32 14.22
CA PHE A 93 6.54 16.55 15.27
C PHE A 93 7.73 17.32 15.88
N LEU A 94 8.48 18.03 15.04
CA LEU A 94 9.62 18.85 15.48
C LEU A 94 9.23 20.17 16.16
N GLY A 95 7.93 20.51 16.20
CA GLY A 95 7.43 21.77 16.76
C GLY A 95 7.66 23.00 15.88
N GLU A 96 7.99 22.80 14.61
CA GLU A 96 8.20 23.88 13.62
C GLU A 96 6.89 24.33 12.96
N GLN A 97 5.82 23.56 13.14
CA GLN A 97 4.48 23.84 12.60
C GLN A 97 3.40 23.37 13.57
N ASP A 98 2.30 24.13 13.65
CA ASP A 98 1.16 23.79 14.50
C ASP A 98 0.49 22.48 14.08
N TRP A 99 0.01 21.73 15.07
CA TRP A 99 -0.71 20.49 14.82
C TRP A 99 -2.07 20.76 14.16
N GLY A 100 -2.28 20.17 12.98
CA GLY A 100 -3.55 20.22 12.25
C GLY A 100 -4.32 18.90 12.37
N ALA A 101 -5.64 18.98 12.21
CA ALA A 101 -6.53 17.80 12.24
C ALA A 101 -6.33 16.83 11.05
N ALA A 102 -5.59 17.25 10.01
CA ALA A 102 -5.39 16.47 8.79
C ALA A 102 -4.43 15.27 8.95
N HIS A 103 -3.59 15.30 9.99
CA HIS A 103 -2.55 14.28 10.16
C HIS A 103 -2.67 13.60 11.52
N PRO A 104 -2.77 12.24 11.56
CA PRO A 104 -2.83 11.50 12.82
C PRO A 104 -1.52 11.67 13.62
N PRO A 105 -1.60 12.05 14.90
CA PRO A 105 -0.40 12.26 15.72
C PRO A 105 0.49 11.01 15.84
N PHE A 106 -0.13 9.83 15.84
CA PHE A 106 0.59 8.56 15.95
C PHE A 106 1.54 8.31 14.77
N SER A 107 1.08 8.52 13.53
CA SER A 107 1.93 8.35 12.34
C SER A 107 3.05 9.39 12.32
N SER A 108 2.73 10.64 12.66
CA SER A 108 3.73 11.71 12.74
C SER A 108 4.79 11.43 13.81
N ALA A 109 4.41 10.81 14.94
CA ALA A 109 5.35 10.40 15.97
C ALA A 109 6.30 9.30 15.48
N ILE A 110 5.81 8.28 14.81
CA ILE A 110 6.67 7.21 14.24
C ILE A 110 7.66 7.80 13.24
N MET A 111 7.18 8.66 12.32
CA MET A 111 8.03 9.34 11.33
C MET A 111 9.10 10.19 12.02
N GLY A 112 8.70 11.00 13.01
CA GLY A 112 9.60 11.86 13.74
C GLY A 112 10.63 11.11 14.57
N ILE A 113 10.24 10.03 15.24
CA ILE A 113 11.16 9.17 16.01
C ILE A 113 12.21 8.55 15.07
N CYS A 114 11.79 7.97 13.94
CA CYS A 114 12.74 7.44 12.97
C CYS A 114 13.69 8.51 12.44
N PHE A 115 13.17 9.71 12.15
CA PHE A 115 14.00 10.83 11.69
C PHE A 115 15.02 11.26 12.72
N VAL A 116 14.60 11.48 13.97
CA VAL A 116 15.50 11.90 15.06
C VAL A 116 16.55 10.83 15.35
N LEU A 117 16.15 9.56 15.44
CA LEU A 117 17.09 8.45 15.63
C LEU A 117 18.13 8.38 14.50
N GLY A 118 17.68 8.45 13.25
CA GLY A 118 18.61 8.39 12.12
C GLY A 118 19.55 9.60 12.10
N ARG A 119 19.03 10.80 12.39
CA ARG A 119 19.84 12.02 12.48
C ARG A 119 20.88 11.96 13.60
N THR A 120 20.58 11.29 14.72
CA THR A 120 21.55 11.13 15.83
C THR A 120 22.63 10.09 15.52
N ILE A 121 22.31 9.06 14.69
CA ILE A 121 23.26 8.00 14.34
C ILE A 121 24.20 8.45 13.21
N ALA A 122 23.68 9.13 12.20
CA ALA A 122 24.43 9.54 11.02
C ALA A 122 24.04 10.97 10.58
N ASP A 123 22.94 11.11 9.83
CA ASP A 123 22.48 12.38 9.28
C ASP A 123 20.94 12.38 9.04
N ALA A 124 20.43 13.51 8.54
CA ALA A 124 19.01 13.67 8.23
C ALA A 124 18.54 12.68 7.12
N ASN A 125 19.38 12.39 6.13
CA ASN A 125 19.04 11.44 5.07
C ASN A 125 18.87 10.04 5.63
N PHE A 126 19.74 9.64 6.55
CA PHE A 126 19.60 8.35 7.21
C PHE A 126 18.31 8.28 8.05
N GLY A 127 17.82 9.40 8.58
CA GLY A 127 16.53 9.48 9.26
C GLY A 127 15.34 9.17 8.34
N PHE A 128 15.32 9.75 7.14
CA PHE A 128 14.32 9.42 6.12
C PHE A 128 14.40 7.96 5.67
N PHE A 129 15.62 7.48 5.41
CA PHE A 129 15.85 6.08 5.04
C PHE A 129 15.34 5.11 6.11
N LEU A 130 15.58 5.39 7.39
CA LEU A 130 15.16 4.53 8.49
C LEU A 130 13.64 4.36 8.56
N TYR A 131 12.89 5.44 8.32
CA TYR A 131 11.44 5.36 8.22
C TYR A 131 10.97 4.54 7.00
N CYS A 132 11.54 4.80 5.82
CA CYS A 132 11.21 4.04 4.61
C CYS A 132 11.55 2.54 4.77
N LEU A 133 12.65 2.22 5.46
CA LEU A 133 13.01 0.85 5.79
C LEU A 133 11.98 0.19 6.73
N LEU A 134 11.57 0.89 7.80
CA LEU A 134 10.53 0.42 8.71
C LEU A 134 9.23 0.14 7.95
N GLN A 135 8.79 1.08 7.13
CA GLN A 135 7.58 0.96 6.30
C GLN A 135 7.66 -0.24 5.35
N THR A 136 8.82 -0.44 4.72
CA THR A 136 9.08 -1.60 3.85
C THR A 136 8.96 -2.93 4.61
N LEU A 137 9.57 -3.03 5.77
CA LEU A 137 9.53 -4.26 6.57
C LEU A 137 8.11 -4.58 7.05
N VAL A 138 7.39 -3.56 7.54
CA VAL A 138 5.99 -3.72 7.97
C VAL A 138 5.10 -4.09 6.78
N GLY A 139 5.29 -3.45 5.61
CA GLY A 139 4.57 -3.76 4.39
C GLY A 139 4.82 -5.19 3.90
N ALA A 140 6.08 -5.58 3.79
CA ALA A 140 6.45 -6.94 3.39
C ALA A 140 5.87 -8.00 4.34
N TYR A 141 5.86 -7.72 5.64
CA TYR A 141 5.25 -8.60 6.63
C TYR A 141 3.74 -8.72 6.42
N ALA A 142 3.03 -7.61 6.26
CA ALA A 142 1.58 -7.60 6.09
C ALA A 142 1.15 -8.34 4.81
N PHE A 143 1.83 -8.09 3.67
CA PHE A 143 1.51 -8.81 2.43
C PHE A 143 1.85 -10.30 2.51
N SER A 144 2.97 -10.68 3.13
CA SER A 144 3.31 -12.08 3.32
C SER A 144 2.32 -12.81 4.26
N LEU A 145 1.85 -12.11 5.30
CA LEU A 145 0.82 -12.60 6.20
C LEU A 145 -0.52 -12.80 5.48
N SER A 146 -0.90 -11.86 4.60
CA SER A 146 -2.11 -11.98 3.77
C SER A 146 -2.06 -13.22 2.88
N MET A 147 -0.91 -13.51 2.27
CA MET A 147 -0.73 -14.72 1.46
C MET A 147 -0.81 -16.00 2.29
N LYS A 148 -0.27 -15.98 3.52
CA LYS A 148 -0.44 -17.10 4.46
C LYS A 148 -1.91 -17.31 4.83
N LYS A 149 -2.65 -16.23 5.11
CA LYS A 149 -4.09 -16.32 5.41
C LYS A 149 -4.89 -16.88 4.25
N LEU A 150 -4.58 -16.48 3.01
CA LEU A 150 -5.19 -17.07 1.82
C LEU A 150 -4.91 -18.57 1.70
N GLN A 151 -3.70 -19.01 2.04
CA GLN A 151 -3.35 -20.43 2.09
C GLN A 151 -4.13 -21.16 3.18
N GLU A 152 -4.30 -20.57 4.37
CA GLU A 152 -5.10 -21.15 5.47
C GLU A 152 -6.59 -21.28 5.08
N LEU A 153 -7.09 -20.43 4.18
CA LEU A 153 -8.43 -20.50 3.59
C LEU A 153 -8.56 -21.55 2.47
N GLY A 154 -7.49 -22.30 2.16
CA GLY A 154 -7.50 -23.39 1.18
C GLY A 154 -6.96 -23.02 -0.20
N ILE A 155 -6.43 -21.81 -0.40
CA ILE A 155 -5.80 -21.46 -1.66
C ILE A 155 -4.46 -22.21 -1.79
N SER A 156 -4.23 -22.85 -2.93
CA SER A 156 -2.98 -23.57 -3.22
C SER A 156 -1.76 -22.67 -3.01
N TRP A 157 -0.70 -23.20 -2.39
CA TRP A 157 0.55 -22.49 -2.16
C TRP A 157 1.16 -21.91 -3.46
N LYS A 158 0.89 -22.50 -4.61
CA LYS A 158 1.37 -22.02 -5.91
C LYS A 158 0.77 -20.66 -6.25
N TRP A 159 -0.54 -20.47 -6.03
CA TRP A 159 -1.20 -19.19 -6.24
C TRP A 159 -0.76 -18.13 -5.21
N CYS A 160 -0.53 -18.56 -3.97
CA CYS A 160 0.04 -17.67 -2.96
C CYS A 160 1.47 -17.24 -3.33
N ALA A 161 2.28 -18.13 -3.91
CA ALA A 161 3.61 -17.79 -4.42
C ALA A 161 3.53 -16.80 -5.60
N VAL A 162 2.58 -16.98 -6.52
CA VAL A 162 2.32 -15.99 -7.59
C VAL A 162 1.94 -14.63 -7.00
N GLY A 163 1.12 -14.59 -5.96
CA GLY A 163 0.78 -13.36 -5.25
C GLY A 163 2.02 -12.69 -4.60
N ILE A 164 2.89 -13.47 -3.95
CA ILE A 164 4.15 -12.97 -3.40
C ILE A 164 5.03 -12.37 -4.51
N LEU A 165 5.19 -13.06 -5.64
CA LEU A 165 5.95 -12.55 -6.77
C LEU A 165 5.32 -11.31 -7.38
N PHE A 166 3.99 -11.24 -7.46
CA PHE A 166 3.29 -10.03 -7.89
C PHE A 166 3.63 -8.83 -7.02
N PHE A 167 3.56 -8.95 -5.69
CA PHE A 167 3.91 -7.86 -4.78
C PHE A 167 5.40 -7.52 -4.82
N ALA A 168 6.27 -8.52 -4.97
CA ALA A 168 7.70 -8.31 -5.04
C ALA A 168 8.13 -7.63 -6.35
N LEU A 169 7.62 -8.09 -7.50
CA LEU A 169 8.11 -7.67 -8.81
C LEU A 169 7.38 -6.45 -9.39
N THR A 170 6.18 -6.13 -8.92
CA THR A 170 5.46 -4.95 -9.40
C THR A 170 6.12 -3.68 -8.88
N PRO A 171 6.68 -2.82 -9.75
CA PRO A 171 7.42 -1.62 -9.33
C PRO A 171 6.60 -0.65 -8.47
N PHE A 172 5.29 -0.63 -8.67
CA PHE A 172 4.37 0.23 -7.92
C PHE A 172 4.53 0.10 -6.40
N TRP A 173 4.58 -1.12 -5.88
CA TRP A 173 4.68 -1.35 -4.43
C TRP A 173 6.04 -0.94 -3.87
N GLY A 174 7.12 -1.28 -4.59
CA GLY A 174 8.47 -0.91 -4.20
C GLY A 174 8.70 0.61 -4.25
N THR A 175 8.18 1.29 -5.28
CA THR A 175 8.26 2.75 -5.37
C THR A 175 7.39 3.44 -4.32
N TYR A 176 6.24 2.87 -3.97
CA TYR A 176 5.39 3.43 -2.92
C TYR A 176 5.99 3.24 -1.52
N ALA A 177 6.67 2.12 -1.28
CA ALA A 177 7.33 1.84 -0.01
C ALA A 177 8.49 2.78 0.33
N GLN A 178 9.08 3.45 -0.67
CA GLN A 178 10.17 4.44 -0.47
C GLN A 178 9.66 5.86 -0.16
N TRP A 179 8.34 6.11 -0.23
CA TRP A 179 7.80 7.43 0.04
C TRP A 179 7.69 7.67 1.54
N PHE A 180 8.19 8.82 1.95
CA PHE A 180 8.10 9.28 3.33
C PHE A 180 6.69 9.83 3.59
N GLU A 181 5.73 8.91 3.77
CA GLU A 181 4.31 9.18 3.96
C GLU A 181 3.65 8.21 4.94
N LYS A 182 2.54 8.65 5.54
CA LYS A 182 1.77 7.85 6.51
C LYS A 182 0.91 6.76 5.89
N ASP A 183 0.53 6.93 4.62
CA ASP A 183 -0.61 6.22 4.03
C ASP A 183 -0.38 4.71 3.90
N LEU A 184 0.83 4.28 3.58
CA LEU A 184 1.15 2.86 3.53
C LEU A 184 1.03 2.23 4.93
N LEU A 185 1.62 2.85 5.94
CA LEU A 185 1.60 2.32 7.31
C LEU A 185 0.18 2.24 7.87
N LEU A 186 -0.63 3.27 7.66
CA LEU A 186 -2.03 3.30 8.10
C LEU A 186 -2.90 2.28 7.36
N SER A 187 -2.71 2.13 6.04
CA SER A 187 -3.42 1.12 5.25
C SER A 187 -3.14 -0.30 5.73
N LEU A 188 -1.90 -0.58 6.13
CA LEU A 188 -1.51 -1.90 6.64
C LEU A 188 -2.16 -2.22 7.99
N ILE A 189 -2.35 -1.22 8.85
CA ILE A 189 -3.07 -1.39 10.12
C ILE A 189 -4.52 -1.78 9.84
N HIS A 190 -5.18 -1.12 8.90
CA HIS A 190 -6.56 -1.44 8.51
C HIS A 190 -6.70 -2.82 7.86
N ILE A 191 -5.71 -3.29 7.10
CA ILE A 191 -5.71 -4.65 6.52
C ILE A 191 -5.60 -5.72 7.63
N SER A 192 -4.92 -5.43 8.72
CA SER A 192 -4.73 -6.40 9.82
C SER A 192 -5.91 -6.44 10.83
N GLU A 193 -6.82 -5.48 10.79
CA GLU A 193 -7.96 -5.38 11.74
C GLU A 193 -9.29 -6.05 11.33
N PRO A 194 -9.55 -6.60 10.14
CA PRO A 194 -10.90 -7.02 9.73
C PRO A 194 -11.48 -8.18 10.53
N THR A 195 -10.71 -8.80 11.42
CA THR A 195 -11.13 -10.00 12.14
C THR A 195 -11.92 -9.73 13.44
N ARG A 196 -12.04 -8.49 13.89
CA ARG A 196 -12.75 -8.21 15.15
C ARG A 196 -14.25 -7.96 15.00
N HIS A 197 -14.74 -7.62 13.80
CA HIS A 197 -16.16 -7.33 13.55
C HIS A 197 -16.99 -8.51 13.02
N SER A 198 -16.38 -9.66 12.74
CA SER A 198 -17.12 -10.85 12.28
C SER A 198 -17.50 -11.84 13.41
N LEU A 199 -17.34 -11.46 14.68
CA LEU A 199 -17.65 -12.28 15.85
C LEU A 199 -18.73 -11.67 16.75
N ILE A 200 -19.63 -10.84 16.18
CA ILE A 200 -20.87 -10.42 16.88
C ILE A 200 -22.07 -10.87 16.07
#